data_c626d11f88bcbbd38f282ef19e7084c2
#
_entry.id   c626d11f88bcbbd38f282ef19e7084c2
#
_cell.length_a   1.000
_cell.length_b   1.000
_cell.length_c   1.000
_cell.angle_alpha   90.00
_cell.angle_beta   90.00
_cell.angle_gamma   90.00
#
_symmetry.space_group_name_H-M   'P 1'
#
loop_
_entity.id
_entity.type
_entity.pdbx_description
1 polymer ?
#
loop_
_entity_poly.entity_id
_entity_poly.type
_entity_poly.pdbx_seq_one_letter_code
_entity_poly.pdbx_strand_id
1 'polypeptide(L)'
;MYQDHIVIDGLQYSHWDRDYFNMLQASGINAVHATLVYHEDARQTMTRFSEWHTRFEQNNDLILPVYSVADIKTAKEQGKVGIFFGAQNCSPIDDEIGLISVMRRLGLLIMQLTYNNQSLLATGCYEQNDSGITRFGQQAIKEMNRVGMIIDMSHSAERSTLEAIEISSRPICISHANPTTAHDALRNKSDTVISALTQAGGLLGFSLYPFHLPNGSACTLDDFCTMIANCADKYGVEHLSIGSDLCLNQPQAVLEWMRNGRWSKAMDYGEGNANNSGWPDTLPWFAGKDGMENIYNGLLKHGFNESDAGKVIGQNWFDFLEQGLKPLA
;
A
#
# COMPACT_ATOMS: atom_id res chain seq x y z
N MET A 1 -20.07 -2.82 15.63
CA MET A 1 -19.26 -4.08 15.62
C MET A 1 -18.33 -4.08 14.39
N TYR A 2 -17.25 -4.88 14.39
CA TYR A 2 -16.27 -4.94 13.29
C TYR A 2 -16.91 -5.07 11.90
N GLN A 3 -17.84 -6.00 11.72
CA GLN A 3 -18.51 -6.29 10.43
C GLN A 3 -19.41 -5.16 9.91
N ASP A 4 -19.78 -4.20 10.74
CA ASP A 4 -20.62 -3.05 10.31
C ASP A 4 -19.78 -2.03 9.53
N HIS A 5 -18.46 -2.03 9.75
CA HIS A 5 -17.54 -1.09 9.11
C HIS A 5 -17.15 -1.55 7.70
N ILE A 6 -16.68 -0.61 6.89
CA ILE A 6 -15.92 -0.92 5.67
C ILE A 6 -14.49 -1.28 6.10
N VAL A 7 -14.01 -2.43 5.67
CA VAL A 7 -12.66 -2.92 5.98
C VAL A 7 -11.85 -2.99 4.70
N ILE A 8 -10.75 -2.24 4.66
CA ILE A 8 -9.86 -2.15 3.50
C ILE A 8 -8.42 -2.35 3.95
N ASP A 9 -7.71 -3.26 3.30
CA ASP A 9 -6.26 -3.36 3.43
C ASP A 9 -5.58 -2.61 2.28
N GLY A 10 -4.80 -1.62 2.65
CA GLY A 10 -4.15 -0.69 1.73
C GLY A 10 -2.95 -1.23 0.96
N LEU A 11 -2.49 -2.43 1.25
CA LEU A 11 -1.51 -3.17 0.44
C LEU A 11 -1.38 -4.62 0.85
N GLN A 12 -1.44 -5.51 -0.15
CA GLN A 12 -1.05 -6.92 -0.03
C GLN A 12 -0.37 -7.42 -1.31
N TYR A 13 0.47 -8.45 -1.16
CA TYR A 13 1.13 -9.13 -2.29
C TYR A 13 1.31 -10.63 -2.07
N SER A 14 0.36 -11.26 -1.40
CA SER A 14 0.31 -12.71 -1.17
C SER A 14 0.20 -13.52 -2.47
N HIS A 15 0.39 -14.83 -2.40
CA HIS A 15 0.06 -15.71 -3.51
C HIS A 15 -1.45 -15.77 -3.69
N TRP A 16 -1.92 -15.24 -4.83
CA TRP A 16 -3.34 -15.04 -5.12
C TRP A 16 -3.96 -16.30 -5.71
N ASP A 17 -4.39 -17.21 -4.85
CA ASP A 17 -5.13 -18.41 -5.20
C ASP A 17 -6.51 -18.46 -4.53
N ARG A 18 -7.30 -19.50 -4.84
CA ARG A 18 -8.65 -19.64 -4.30
C ARG A 18 -8.68 -19.76 -2.78
N ASP A 19 -7.70 -20.44 -2.19
CA ASP A 19 -7.64 -20.61 -0.73
C ASP A 19 -7.38 -19.28 -0.04
N TYR A 20 -6.52 -18.45 -0.62
CA TYR A 20 -6.27 -17.10 -0.12
C TYR A 20 -7.53 -16.22 -0.26
N PHE A 21 -8.25 -16.29 -1.37
CA PHE A 21 -9.52 -15.55 -1.53
C PHE A 21 -10.59 -16.00 -0.55
N ASN A 22 -10.70 -17.29 -0.25
CA ASN A 22 -11.58 -17.80 0.80
C ASN A 22 -11.20 -17.24 2.18
N MET A 23 -9.92 -17.18 2.49
CA MET A 23 -9.42 -16.60 3.75
C MET A 23 -9.76 -15.10 3.85
N LEU A 24 -9.54 -14.32 2.80
CA LEU A 24 -9.90 -12.90 2.75
C LEU A 24 -11.42 -12.69 2.93
N GLN A 25 -12.24 -13.47 2.25
CA GLN A 25 -13.70 -13.41 2.42
C GLN A 25 -14.10 -13.71 3.87
N ALA A 26 -13.52 -14.77 4.46
CA ALA A 26 -13.80 -15.17 5.84
C ALA A 26 -13.31 -14.16 6.87
N SER A 27 -12.33 -13.29 6.52
CA SER A 27 -11.83 -12.22 7.40
C SER A 27 -12.76 -10.99 7.48
N GLY A 28 -13.75 -10.90 6.59
CA GLY A 28 -14.63 -9.74 6.52
C GLY A 28 -14.00 -8.51 5.83
N ILE A 29 -12.83 -8.65 5.20
CA ILE A 29 -12.23 -7.58 4.38
C ILE A 29 -13.12 -7.34 3.16
N ASN A 30 -13.46 -6.08 2.93
CA ASN A 30 -14.32 -5.68 1.80
C ASN A 30 -13.52 -5.31 0.56
N ALA A 31 -12.29 -4.79 0.72
CA ALA A 31 -11.40 -4.53 -0.40
C ALA A 31 -9.93 -4.66 -0.02
N VAL A 32 -9.11 -5.00 -1.01
CA VAL A 32 -7.65 -5.13 -0.88
C VAL A 32 -6.96 -4.41 -2.04
N HIS A 33 -5.96 -3.59 -1.71
CA HIS A 33 -4.98 -3.09 -2.66
C HIS A 33 -3.99 -4.22 -2.99
N ALA A 34 -4.14 -4.81 -4.15
CA ALA A 34 -3.25 -5.86 -4.62
C ALA A 34 -2.10 -5.26 -5.43
N THR A 35 -0.87 -5.62 -5.09
CA THR A 35 0.29 -5.29 -5.90
C THR A 35 0.22 -6.00 -7.24
N LEU A 36 0.11 -5.22 -8.31
CA LEU A 36 0.14 -5.72 -9.69
C LEU A 36 1.57 -5.83 -10.22
N VAL A 37 2.42 -4.87 -9.83
CA VAL A 37 3.75 -4.64 -10.43
C VAL A 37 4.77 -4.26 -9.37
N TYR A 38 6.01 -4.75 -9.52
CA TYR A 38 7.20 -4.28 -8.81
C TYR A 38 8.18 -3.58 -9.78
N HIS A 39 8.66 -4.31 -10.81
CA HIS A 39 9.63 -3.82 -11.79
C HIS A 39 9.20 -4.13 -13.24
N GLU A 40 8.00 -4.65 -13.42
CA GLU A 40 7.47 -4.98 -14.73
C GLU A 40 7.30 -3.71 -15.58
N ASP A 41 7.79 -3.75 -16.82
CA ASP A 41 7.56 -2.71 -17.83
C ASP A 41 6.11 -2.68 -18.32
N ALA A 42 5.79 -1.75 -19.22
CA ALA A 42 4.44 -1.63 -19.78
C ALA A 42 3.91 -2.93 -20.37
N ARG A 43 4.72 -3.64 -21.16
CA ARG A 43 4.33 -4.92 -21.78
C ARG A 43 4.07 -6.01 -20.74
N GLN A 44 4.95 -6.15 -19.77
CA GLN A 44 4.80 -7.15 -18.70
C GLN A 44 3.62 -6.81 -17.81
N THR A 45 3.35 -5.54 -17.59
CA THR A 45 2.15 -5.07 -16.86
C THR A 45 0.86 -5.50 -17.56
N MET A 46 0.81 -5.46 -18.91
CA MET A 46 -0.33 -6.00 -19.66
C MET A 46 -0.53 -7.50 -19.39
N THR A 47 0.58 -8.28 -19.29
CA THR A 47 0.49 -9.69 -18.94
C THR A 47 -0.09 -9.90 -17.54
N ARG A 48 0.32 -9.06 -16.56
CA ARG A 48 -0.25 -9.11 -15.20
C ARG A 48 -1.75 -8.81 -15.18
N PHE A 49 -2.21 -7.81 -15.94
CA PHE A 49 -3.65 -7.56 -16.08
C PHE A 49 -4.37 -8.78 -16.66
N SER A 50 -3.84 -9.41 -17.70
CA SER A 50 -4.43 -10.61 -18.31
C SER A 50 -4.54 -11.78 -17.31
N GLU A 51 -3.51 -12.00 -16.50
CA GLU A 51 -3.54 -13.03 -15.43
C GLU A 51 -4.63 -12.72 -14.40
N TRP A 52 -4.80 -11.46 -14.01
CA TRP A 52 -5.85 -11.06 -13.08
C TRP A 52 -7.26 -11.16 -13.66
N HIS A 53 -7.45 -10.84 -14.93
CA HIS A 53 -8.75 -11.09 -15.61
C HIS A 53 -9.13 -12.56 -15.51
N THR A 54 -8.20 -13.48 -15.77
CA THR A 54 -8.44 -14.92 -15.59
C THR A 54 -8.78 -15.28 -14.14
N ARG A 55 -8.08 -14.67 -13.14
CA ARG A 55 -8.40 -14.90 -11.72
C ARG A 55 -9.82 -14.45 -11.36
N PHE A 56 -10.25 -13.27 -11.85
CA PHE A 56 -11.62 -12.79 -11.64
C PHE A 56 -12.67 -13.70 -12.25
N GLU A 57 -12.43 -14.21 -13.46
CA GLU A 57 -13.34 -15.17 -14.10
C GLU A 57 -13.46 -16.47 -13.31
N GLN A 58 -12.32 -17.01 -12.85
CA GLN A 58 -12.26 -18.29 -12.13
C GLN A 58 -12.77 -18.22 -10.69
N ASN A 59 -12.79 -17.04 -10.08
CA ASN A 59 -13.15 -16.81 -8.68
C ASN A 59 -14.23 -15.73 -8.53
N ASN A 60 -15.12 -15.61 -9.51
CA ASN A 60 -16.16 -14.59 -9.53
C ASN A 60 -17.20 -14.70 -8.40
N ASP A 61 -17.21 -15.83 -7.69
CA ASP A 61 -17.98 -16.07 -6.49
C ASP A 61 -17.33 -15.47 -5.22
N LEU A 62 -16.02 -15.20 -5.22
CA LEU A 62 -15.25 -14.74 -4.08
C LEU A 62 -14.75 -13.28 -4.21
N ILE A 63 -14.36 -12.90 -5.42
CA ILE A 63 -13.73 -11.60 -5.68
C ILE A 63 -14.39 -10.85 -6.84
N LEU A 64 -14.19 -9.53 -6.86
CA LEU A 64 -14.54 -8.69 -8.01
C LEU A 64 -13.51 -7.56 -8.20
N PRO A 65 -13.30 -7.07 -9.46
CA PRO A 65 -12.43 -5.95 -9.73
C PRO A 65 -13.04 -4.64 -9.21
N VAL A 66 -12.20 -3.76 -8.67
CA VAL A 66 -12.59 -2.44 -8.19
C VAL A 66 -11.96 -1.38 -9.09
N TYR A 67 -12.80 -0.55 -9.67
CA TYR A 67 -12.42 0.64 -10.47
C TYR A 67 -12.84 1.94 -9.79
N SER A 68 -13.76 1.85 -8.83
CA SER A 68 -14.31 2.96 -8.05
C SER A 68 -14.76 2.48 -6.66
N VAL A 69 -15.04 3.42 -5.77
CA VAL A 69 -15.55 3.08 -4.42
C VAL A 69 -16.95 2.44 -4.45
N ALA A 70 -17.72 2.64 -5.54
CA ALA A 70 -19.00 1.96 -5.71
C ALA A 70 -18.82 0.43 -5.82
N ASP A 71 -17.73 -0.02 -6.43
CA ASP A 71 -17.42 -1.45 -6.54
C ASP A 71 -17.08 -2.05 -5.16
N ILE A 72 -16.47 -1.27 -4.25
CA ILE A 72 -16.21 -1.70 -2.86
C ILE A 72 -17.52 -1.92 -2.10
N LYS A 73 -18.50 -1.02 -2.28
CA LYS A 73 -19.84 -1.19 -1.69
C LYS A 73 -20.51 -2.44 -2.25
N THR A 74 -20.44 -2.63 -3.56
CA THR A 74 -20.96 -3.81 -4.22
C THR A 74 -20.31 -5.10 -3.71
N ALA A 75 -18.98 -5.10 -3.51
CA ALA A 75 -18.28 -6.24 -2.93
C ALA A 75 -18.83 -6.59 -1.55
N LYS A 76 -18.95 -5.59 -0.67
CA LYS A 76 -19.53 -5.77 0.68
C LYS A 76 -20.95 -6.32 0.64
N GLU A 77 -21.83 -5.74 -0.19
CA GLU A 77 -23.21 -6.17 -0.34
C GLU A 77 -23.34 -7.61 -0.86
N GLN A 78 -22.43 -8.04 -1.72
CA GLN A 78 -22.39 -9.40 -2.28
C GLN A 78 -21.62 -10.40 -1.42
N GLY A 79 -21.02 -9.98 -0.30
CA GLY A 79 -20.16 -10.83 0.53
C GLY A 79 -18.89 -11.28 -0.19
N LYS A 80 -18.38 -10.46 -1.13
CA LYS A 80 -17.14 -10.68 -1.88
C LYS A 80 -16.05 -9.75 -1.43
N VAL A 81 -14.82 -9.99 -1.90
CA VAL A 81 -13.70 -9.08 -1.70
C VAL A 81 -13.42 -8.30 -2.99
N GLY A 82 -13.44 -6.98 -2.90
CA GLY A 82 -13.02 -6.10 -3.98
C GLY A 82 -11.50 -6.08 -4.11
N ILE A 83 -10.99 -6.24 -5.33
CA ILE A 83 -9.55 -6.14 -5.59
C ILE A 83 -9.28 -4.91 -6.45
N PHE A 84 -8.48 -3.97 -5.93
CA PHE A 84 -7.98 -2.83 -6.70
C PHE A 84 -6.46 -2.90 -6.85
N PHE A 85 -5.98 -2.42 -8.00
CA PHE A 85 -4.58 -2.57 -8.36
C PHE A 85 -3.75 -1.34 -8.05
N GLY A 86 -2.53 -1.60 -7.54
CA GLY A 86 -1.47 -0.63 -7.52
C GLY A 86 -0.16 -1.19 -8.06
N ALA A 87 0.71 -0.28 -8.46
CA ALA A 87 2.09 -0.56 -8.82
C ALA A 87 3.02 -0.01 -7.75
N GLN A 88 3.88 -0.85 -7.20
CA GLN A 88 4.88 -0.43 -6.20
C GLN A 88 6.10 0.27 -6.85
N ASN A 89 5.99 0.62 -8.13
CA ASN A 89 6.99 1.34 -8.89
C ASN A 89 6.33 2.06 -10.08
N CYS A 90 7.06 2.97 -10.71
CA CYS A 90 6.63 3.64 -11.94
C CYS A 90 6.99 2.88 -13.24
N SER A 91 7.57 1.72 -13.15
CA SER A 91 8.00 0.92 -14.32
C SER A 91 6.89 0.64 -15.37
N PRO A 92 5.57 0.58 -15.03
CA PRO A 92 4.51 0.43 -16.03
C PRO A 92 4.41 1.54 -17.06
N ILE A 93 4.98 2.71 -16.80
CA ILE A 93 4.92 3.82 -17.74
C ILE A 93 6.19 3.97 -18.58
N ASP A 94 7.21 3.13 -18.36
CA ASP A 94 8.51 3.25 -19.00
C ASP A 94 9.02 4.72 -18.96
N ASP A 95 9.32 5.34 -20.09
CA ASP A 95 9.66 6.76 -20.26
C ASP A 95 8.56 7.56 -21.00
N GLU A 96 7.30 7.07 -20.97
CA GLU A 96 6.18 7.59 -21.75
C GLU A 96 5.02 8.05 -20.85
N ILE A 97 4.85 9.36 -20.68
CA ILE A 97 3.79 9.97 -19.83
C ILE A 97 2.39 9.52 -20.25
N GLY A 98 2.15 9.33 -21.54
CA GLY A 98 0.85 8.91 -22.05
C GLY A 98 0.38 7.57 -21.50
N LEU A 99 1.29 6.72 -21.08
CA LEU A 99 0.96 5.42 -20.48
C LEU A 99 0.27 5.55 -19.13
N ILE A 100 0.43 6.65 -18.39
CA ILE A 100 -0.30 6.88 -17.12
C ILE A 100 -1.81 6.81 -17.36
N SER A 101 -2.31 7.50 -18.39
CA SER A 101 -3.74 7.49 -18.71
C SER A 101 -4.23 6.12 -19.21
N VAL A 102 -3.38 5.38 -19.91
CA VAL A 102 -3.68 4.02 -20.38
C VAL A 102 -3.79 3.07 -19.19
N MET A 103 -2.78 3.05 -18.30
CA MET A 103 -2.76 2.21 -17.10
C MET A 103 -3.95 2.51 -16.18
N ARG A 104 -4.29 3.81 -16.00
CA ARG A 104 -5.47 4.21 -15.21
C ARG A 104 -6.77 3.65 -15.78
N ARG A 105 -6.94 3.67 -17.10
CA ARG A 105 -8.12 3.10 -17.78
C ARG A 105 -8.19 1.58 -17.68
N LEU A 106 -7.06 0.90 -17.61
CA LEU A 106 -6.99 -0.55 -17.41
C LEU A 106 -7.24 -0.95 -15.95
N GLY A 107 -7.33 0.01 -15.03
CA GLY A 107 -7.66 -0.25 -13.64
C GLY A 107 -6.48 -0.14 -12.67
N LEU A 108 -5.33 0.42 -13.08
CA LEU A 108 -4.28 0.79 -12.14
C LEU A 108 -4.71 2.05 -11.39
N LEU A 109 -5.07 1.92 -10.12
CA LEU A 109 -5.64 3.02 -9.34
C LEU A 109 -4.60 3.80 -8.55
N ILE A 110 -3.52 3.12 -8.13
CA ILE A 110 -2.44 3.66 -7.31
C ILE A 110 -1.12 3.36 -8.00
N MET A 111 -0.18 4.30 -8.02
CA MET A 111 1.17 4.06 -8.52
C MET A 111 2.20 4.76 -7.64
N GLN A 112 3.24 4.05 -7.27
CA GLN A 112 4.41 4.61 -6.61
C GLN A 112 5.37 5.22 -7.63
N LEU A 113 6.05 6.29 -7.21
CA LEU A 113 7.04 6.94 -8.07
C LEU A 113 8.37 6.17 -8.10
N THR A 114 8.63 5.39 -7.06
CA THR A 114 9.82 4.53 -6.95
C THR A 114 9.46 3.22 -6.25
N TYR A 115 10.27 2.18 -6.47
CA TYR A 115 10.49 1.14 -5.49
C TYR A 115 11.66 1.57 -4.58
N ASN A 116 12.45 0.65 -4.07
CA ASN A 116 13.57 0.96 -3.15
C ASN A 116 14.72 1.76 -3.80
N ASN A 117 14.82 1.73 -5.13
CA ASN A 117 15.91 2.27 -5.93
C ASN A 117 15.54 3.61 -6.59
N GLN A 118 16.54 4.27 -7.17
CA GLN A 118 16.33 5.41 -8.07
C GLN A 118 15.48 4.99 -9.28
N SER A 119 14.42 5.74 -9.53
CA SER A 119 13.61 5.62 -10.75
C SER A 119 13.84 6.81 -11.69
N LEU A 120 13.15 6.82 -12.82
CA LEU A 120 13.10 8.01 -13.68
C LEU A 120 12.36 9.20 -13.04
N LEU A 121 11.52 8.95 -12.02
CA LEU A 121 10.65 9.96 -11.43
C LEU A 121 11.18 10.53 -10.11
N ALA A 122 11.78 9.70 -9.26
CA ALA A 122 12.15 10.06 -7.89
C ALA A 122 13.21 9.11 -7.33
N THR A 123 13.65 9.37 -6.11
CA THR A 123 14.63 8.56 -5.39
C THR A 123 13.96 7.61 -4.40
N GLY A 124 14.35 6.34 -4.42
CA GLY A 124 13.90 5.32 -3.48
C GLY A 124 14.63 5.39 -2.13
N CYS A 125 14.03 4.80 -1.09
CA CYS A 125 14.47 4.95 0.30
C CYS A 125 15.83 4.29 0.62
N TYR A 126 16.32 3.36 -0.21
CA TYR A 126 17.63 2.72 -0.01
C TYR A 126 18.75 3.37 -0.83
N GLU A 127 18.44 4.40 -1.60
CA GLU A 127 19.50 5.13 -2.30
C GLU A 127 20.34 5.99 -1.35
N GLN A 128 21.62 6.07 -1.64
CA GLN A 128 22.57 6.80 -0.81
C GLN A 128 22.34 8.32 -0.82
N ASN A 129 21.86 8.86 -1.95
CA ASN A 129 21.62 10.28 -2.13
C ASN A 129 20.22 10.51 -2.66
N ASP A 130 19.38 11.19 -1.88
CA ASP A 130 18.05 11.60 -2.29
C ASP A 130 18.11 12.86 -3.16
N SER A 131 17.94 12.69 -4.46
CA SER A 131 17.95 13.80 -5.43
C SER A 131 16.60 14.52 -5.57
N GLY A 132 15.55 14.03 -4.89
CA GLY A 132 14.20 14.59 -5.00
C GLY A 132 13.47 14.13 -6.26
N ILE A 133 12.45 14.90 -6.67
CA ILE A 133 11.60 14.63 -7.84
C ILE A 133 12.29 15.15 -9.11
N THR A 134 12.41 14.28 -10.12
CA THR A 134 12.98 14.66 -11.43
C THR A 134 12.01 15.54 -12.23
N ARG A 135 12.49 16.16 -13.34
CA ARG A 135 11.60 16.88 -14.26
C ARG A 135 10.52 15.98 -14.86
N PHE A 136 10.86 14.72 -15.14
CA PHE A 136 9.90 13.74 -15.63
C PHE A 136 8.91 13.37 -14.51
N GLY A 137 9.38 13.20 -13.27
CA GLY A 137 8.55 12.99 -12.09
C GLY A 137 7.50 14.10 -11.87
N GLN A 138 7.89 15.37 -12.05
CA GLN A 138 6.94 16.49 -11.94
C GLN A 138 5.82 16.40 -12.99
N GLN A 139 6.13 15.99 -14.24
CA GLN A 139 5.11 15.79 -15.26
C GLN A 139 4.23 14.58 -14.98
N ALA A 140 4.83 13.48 -14.47
CA ALA A 140 4.10 12.29 -14.07
C ALA A 140 3.11 12.58 -12.92
N ILE A 141 3.51 13.32 -11.88
CA ILE A 141 2.64 13.75 -10.79
C ILE A 141 1.43 14.55 -11.33
N LYS A 142 1.67 15.50 -12.23
CA LYS A 142 0.60 16.31 -12.83
C LYS A 142 -0.37 15.45 -13.65
N GLU A 143 0.15 14.50 -14.43
CA GLU A 143 -0.67 13.60 -15.23
C GLU A 143 -1.45 12.61 -14.34
N MET A 144 -0.85 12.05 -13.30
CA MET A 144 -1.55 11.21 -12.33
C MET A 144 -2.72 11.97 -11.68
N ASN A 145 -2.48 13.21 -11.24
CA ASN A 145 -3.52 14.07 -10.70
C ASN A 145 -4.65 14.32 -11.71
N ARG A 146 -4.29 14.58 -12.98
CA ARG A 146 -5.26 14.84 -14.04
C ARG A 146 -6.19 13.66 -14.30
N VAL A 147 -5.65 12.44 -14.32
CA VAL A 147 -6.43 11.23 -14.64
C VAL A 147 -7.09 10.58 -13.43
N GLY A 148 -6.82 11.08 -12.21
CA GLY A 148 -7.30 10.46 -10.97
C GLY A 148 -6.61 9.14 -10.66
N MET A 149 -5.29 9.06 -10.86
CA MET A 149 -4.43 8.01 -10.34
C MET A 149 -3.78 8.49 -9.06
N ILE A 150 -3.91 7.74 -7.99
CA ILE A 150 -3.37 8.10 -6.68
C ILE A 150 -1.85 7.91 -6.66
N ILE A 151 -1.14 8.88 -6.10
CA ILE A 151 0.31 8.83 -5.88
C ILE A 151 0.58 8.19 -4.53
N ASP A 152 1.44 7.17 -4.50
CA ASP A 152 1.91 6.53 -3.28
C ASP A 152 3.43 6.71 -3.14
N MET A 153 3.88 7.12 -1.95
CA MET A 153 5.28 7.42 -1.67
C MET A 153 5.89 6.45 -0.64
N SER A 154 5.30 5.27 -0.48
CA SER A 154 5.74 4.30 0.54
C SER A 154 7.23 3.94 0.42
N HIS A 155 7.73 3.68 -0.78
CA HIS A 155 9.13 3.30 -1.03
C HIS A 155 10.06 4.49 -1.31
N SER A 156 9.56 5.71 -1.38
CA SER A 156 10.37 6.87 -1.74
C SER A 156 11.14 7.43 -0.54
N ALA A 157 12.29 8.03 -0.83
CA ALA A 157 13.13 8.73 0.14
C ALA A 157 12.45 10.01 0.66
N GLU A 158 12.99 10.61 1.69
CA GLU A 158 12.36 11.71 2.45
C GLU A 158 12.13 12.96 1.59
N ARG A 159 13.18 13.47 0.95
CA ARG A 159 13.09 14.65 0.10
C ARG A 159 12.16 14.44 -1.08
N SER A 160 12.28 13.27 -1.73
CA SER A 160 11.39 12.88 -2.83
C SER A 160 9.93 12.87 -2.39
N THR A 161 9.64 12.41 -1.16
CA THR A 161 8.28 12.39 -0.61
C THR A 161 7.77 13.80 -0.32
N LEU A 162 8.58 14.64 0.32
CA LEU A 162 8.22 16.04 0.63
C LEU A 162 7.97 16.86 -0.65
N GLU A 163 8.85 16.74 -1.65
CA GLU A 163 8.68 17.41 -2.95
C GLU A 163 7.43 16.88 -3.69
N ALA A 164 7.09 15.58 -3.60
CA ALA A 164 5.88 15.05 -4.20
C ALA A 164 4.61 15.61 -3.53
N ILE A 165 4.60 15.76 -2.20
CA ILE A 165 3.51 16.41 -1.44
C ILE A 165 3.32 17.86 -1.91
N GLU A 166 4.41 18.61 -2.08
CA GLU A 166 4.37 20.01 -2.52
C GLU A 166 3.90 20.17 -3.97
N ILE A 167 4.35 19.29 -4.87
CA ILE A 167 4.03 19.37 -6.31
C ILE A 167 2.61 18.89 -6.60
N SER A 168 2.11 17.91 -5.84
CA SER A 168 0.81 17.31 -6.08
C SER A 168 -0.32 18.28 -5.78
N SER A 169 -1.25 18.45 -6.73
CA SER A 169 -2.47 19.23 -6.51
C SER A 169 -3.56 18.48 -5.75
N ARG A 170 -3.28 17.25 -5.33
CA ARG A 170 -4.18 16.36 -4.58
C ARG A 170 -3.45 15.71 -3.41
N PRO A 171 -4.16 15.32 -2.36
CA PRO A 171 -3.59 14.48 -1.32
C PRO A 171 -2.96 13.21 -1.90
N ILE A 172 -1.81 12.82 -1.38
CA ILE A 172 -1.11 11.58 -1.73
C ILE A 172 -1.19 10.60 -0.57
N CYS A 173 -0.82 9.33 -0.78
CA CYS A 173 -0.72 8.39 0.32
C CYS A 173 0.72 7.90 0.54
N ILE A 174 0.92 7.34 1.71
CA ILE A 174 1.95 6.39 2.05
C ILE A 174 1.19 5.13 2.44
N SER A 175 1.03 4.21 1.49
CA SER A 175 0.09 3.09 1.66
C SER A 175 0.53 2.10 2.72
N HIS A 176 1.85 1.94 2.96
CA HIS A 176 2.42 0.96 3.89
C HIS A 176 3.79 1.39 4.43
N ALA A 177 3.80 2.09 5.55
CA ALA A 177 5.00 2.46 6.30
C ALA A 177 4.65 2.80 7.74
N ASN A 178 5.65 2.82 8.63
CA ASN A 178 5.48 3.17 10.03
C ASN A 178 6.30 4.43 10.38
N PRO A 179 6.07 5.09 11.52
CA PRO A 179 6.91 6.19 11.96
C PRO A 179 8.30 5.71 12.41
N THR A 180 9.36 6.43 12.04
CA THR A 180 10.73 6.14 12.50
C THR A 180 10.87 6.24 14.02
N THR A 181 9.99 6.99 14.69
CA THR A 181 9.95 7.09 16.15
C THR A 181 9.53 5.77 16.83
N ALA A 182 8.84 4.88 16.13
CA ALA A 182 8.51 3.55 16.64
C ALA A 182 9.60 2.53 16.29
N HIS A 183 10.17 2.61 15.10
CA HIS A 183 11.25 1.75 14.64
C HIS A 183 12.08 2.46 13.56
N ASP A 184 13.37 2.63 13.80
CA ASP A 184 14.29 3.30 12.87
C ASP A 184 14.69 2.36 11.73
N ALA A 185 13.90 2.39 10.67
CA ALA A 185 14.12 1.67 9.43
C ALA A 185 14.04 2.65 8.25
N LEU A 186 14.85 2.45 7.20
CA LEU A 186 14.88 3.33 6.02
C LEU A 186 13.52 3.39 5.27
N ARG A 187 12.72 2.34 5.37
CA ARG A 187 11.37 2.28 4.82
C ARG A 187 10.35 3.09 5.63
N ASN A 188 10.61 3.31 6.90
CA ASN A 188 9.73 4.09 7.77
C ASN A 188 9.85 5.58 7.49
N LYS A 189 8.90 6.36 7.96
CA LYS A 189 8.79 7.79 7.64
C LYS A 189 9.07 8.65 8.86
N SER A 190 9.81 9.72 8.65
CA SER A 190 10.08 10.70 9.69
C SER A 190 8.83 11.47 10.10
N ASP A 191 8.84 12.03 11.30
CA ASP A 191 7.80 12.96 11.76
C ASP A 191 7.57 14.13 10.79
N THR A 192 8.63 14.61 10.14
CA THR A 192 8.57 15.67 9.14
C THR A 192 7.70 15.24 7.95
N VAL A 193 7.93 14.04 7.42
CA VAL A 193 7.16 13.50 6.30
C VAL A 193 5.70 13.24 6.71
N ILE A 194 5.45 12.61 7.87
CA ILE A 194 4.10 12.31 8.31
C ILE A 194 3.32 13.60 8.58
N SER A 195 3.94 14.60 9.20
CA SER A 195 3.31 15.91 9.41
C SER A 195 2.94 16.60 8.10
N ALA A 196 3.86 16.61 7.12
CA ALA A 196 3.59 17.20 5.81
C ALA A 196 2.46 16.46 5.08
N LEU A 197 2.48 15.12 5.11
CA LEU A 197 1.45 14.26 4.52
C LEU A 197 0.07 14.59 5.07
N THR A 198 -0.08 14.59 6.39
CA THR A 198 -1.37 14.79 7.06
C THR A 198 -1.88 16.22 6.92
N GLN A 199 -1.01 17.24 6.98
CA GLN A 199 -1.36 18.63 6.72
C GLN A 199 -1.86 18.86 5.28
N ALA A 200 -1.37 18.06 4.33
CA ALA A 200 -1.85 18.06 2.94
C ALA A 200 -3.11 17.19 2.73
N GLY A 201 -3.71 16.66 3.78
CA GLY A 201 -4.89 15.78 3.70
C GLY A 201 -4.58 14.37 3.23
N GLY A 202 -3.32 13.94 3.27
CA GLY A 202 -2.87 12.62 2.85
C GLY A 202 -3.19 11.52 3.85
N LEU A 203 -2.90 10.27 3.46
CA LEU A 203 -3.21 9.06 4.22
C LEU A 203 -1.95 8.23 4.48
N LEU A 204 -1.75 7.84 5.74
CA LEU A 204 -0.72 6.89 6.17
C LEU A 204 -1.34 5.52 6.46
N GLY A 205 -0.92 4.49 5.73
CA GLY A 205 -1.24 3.09 6.03
C GLY A 205 -0.12 2.45 6.84
N PHE A 206 -0.45 1.90 8.01
CA PHE A 206 0.51 1.21 8.86
C PHE A 206 0.88 -0.15 8.29
N SER A 207 2.19 -0.39 8.15
CA SER A 207 2.77 -1.65 7.67
C SER A 207 2.88 -2.67 8.80
N LEU A 208 2.56 -3.92 8.48
CA LEU A 208 2.78 -5.08 9.34
C LEU A 208 3.95 -5.94 8.86
N TYR A 209 4.73 -5.42 7.88
CA TYR A 209 5.95 -6.10 7.47
C TYR A 209 6.97 -6.09 8.61
N PRO A 210 7.46 -7.26 9.06
CA PRO A 210 8.22 -7.36 10.32
C PRO A 210 9.45 -6.44 10.42
N PHE A 211 10.17 -6.21 9.32
CA PHE A 211 11.34 -5.34 9.34
C PHE A 211 11.02 -3.84 9.47
N HIS A 212 9.75 -3.47 9.45
CA HIS A 212 9.28 -2.09 9.68
C HIS A 212 8.74 -1.88 11.11
N LEU A 213 8.75 -2.93 11.93
CA LEU A 213 8.12 -2.95 13.25
C LEU A 213 9.14 -3.06 14.39
N PRO A 214 8.87 -2.48 15.55
CA PRO A 214 9.64 -2.76 16.75
C PRO A 214 9.57 -4.26 17.06
N ASN A 215 10.68 -4.85 17.42
CA ASN A 215 10.83 -6.29 17.70
C ASN A 215 10.54 -7.23 16.50
N GLY A 216 10.40 -6.71 15.28
CA GLY A 216 10.21 -7.52 14.07
C GLY A 216 8.99 -8.43 14.16
N SER A 217 9.15 -9.73 13.85
CA SER A 217 8.09 -10.73 13.93
C SER A 217 7.57 -11.01 15.35
N ALA A 218 8.24 -10.51 16.38
CA ALA A 218 7.81 -10.57 17.77
C ALA A 218 6.99 -9.34 18.21
N CYS A 219 6.71 -8.39 17.30
CA CYS A 219 5.85 -7.26 17.58
C CYS A 219 4.47 -7.74 18.03
N THR A 220 4.03 -7.28 19.19
CA THR A 220 2.71 -7.65 19.72
C THR A 220 1.60 -6.78 19.12
N LEU A 221 0.36 -7.25 19.20
CA LEU A 221 -0.81 -6.44 18.85
C LEU A 221 -0.88 -5.16 19.69
N ASP A 222 -0.46 -5.23 20.96
CA ASP A 222 -0.44 -4.09 21.87
C ASP A 222 0.58 -3.04 21.43
N ASP A 223 1.81 -3.45 21.07
CA ASP A 223 2.83 -2.56 20.51
C ASP A 223 2.34 -1.86 19.25
N PHE A 224 1.69 -2.61 18.35
CA PHE A 224 1.16 -2.08 17.09
C PHE A 224 0.02 -1.07 17.32
N CYS A 225 -0.93 -1.39 18.19
CA CYS A 225 -2.03 -0.47 18.52
C CYS A 225 -1.54 0.76 19.30
N THR A 226 -0.52 0.62 20.16
CA THR A 226 0.15 1.75 20.82
C THR A 226 0.77 2.71 19.79
N MET A 227 1.43 2.17 18.77
CA MET A 227 2.01 2.99 17.69
C MET A 227 0.93 3.78 16.94
N ILE A 228 -0.21 3.14 16.61
CA ILE A 228 -1.34 3.83 15.96
C ILE A 228 -1.92 4.89 16.88
N ALA A 229 -2.13 4.60 18.17
CA ALA A 229 -2.67 5.56 19.14
C ALA A 229 -1.79 6.81 19.26
N ASN A 230 -0.48 6.63 19.38
CA ASN A 230 0.47 7.75 19.41
C ASN A 230 0.40 8.61 18.15
N CYS A 231 0.21 8.00 16.98
CA CYS A 231 0.02 8.73 15.73
C CYS A 231 -1.33 9.44 15.66
N ALA A 232 -2.41 8.82 16.17
CA ALA A 232 -3.73 9.43 16.22
C ALA A 232 -3.74 10.69 17.10
N ASP A 233 -3.10 10.63 18.26
CA ASP A 233 -2.95 11.77 19.15
C ASP A 233 -2.16 12.92 18.51
N LYS A 234 -1.19 12.61 17.67
CA LYS A 234 -0.29 13.59 17.07
C LYS A 234 -0.80 14.18 15.76
N TYR A 235 -1.40 13.37 14.91
CA TYR A 235 -1.70 13.70 13.51
C TYR A 235 -3.19 13.68 13.17
N GLY A 236 -4.04 13.19 14.07
CA GLY A 236 -5.47 12.98 13.81
C GLY A 236 -5.77 11.59 13.23
N VAL A 237 -6.86 10.99 13.67
CA VAL A 237 -7.27 9.63 13.29
C VAL A 237 -7.71 9.53 11.82
N GLU A 238 -8.19 10.62 11.23
CA GLU A 238 -8.68 10.70 9.84
C GLU A 238 -7.59 10.52 8.77
N HIS A 239 -6.32 10.57 9.18
CA HIS A 239 -5.17 10.39 8.29
C HIS A 239 -4.51 9.01 8.41
N LEU A 240 -5.08 8.12 9.21
CA LEU A 240 -4.46 6.84 9.57
C LEU A 240 -5.28 5.66 9.04
N SER A 241 -4.59 4.66 8.52
CA SER A 241 -5.22 3.44 8.03
C SER A 241 -4.27 2.24 8.13
N ILE A 242 -4.67 1.09 7.60
CA ILE A 242 -3.85 -0.11 7.52
C ILE A 242 -3.45 -0.34 6.06
N GLY A 243 -2.18 -0.63 5.85
CA GLY A 243 -1.65 -1.17 4.61
C GLY A 243 -0.68 -2.28 4.99
N SER A 244 -1.22 -3.48 5.17
CA SER A 244 -0.56 -4.53 5.93
C SER A 244 0.79 -4.98 5.38
N ASP A 245 1.00 -4.80 4.09
CA ASP A 245 2.16 -5.35 3.40
C ASP A 245 2.24 -6.89 3.54
N LEU A 246 1.06 -7.53 3.69
CA LEU A 246 0.96 -8.96 3.95
C LEU A 246 1.37 -9.77 2.73
N CYS A 247 2.28 -10.68 2.97
CA CYS A 247 2.77 -11.65 2.01
C CYS A 247 2.67 -13.06 2.56
N LEU A 248 1.77 -13.86 2.01
CA LEU A 248 1.62 -15.27 2.37
C LEU A 248 1.87 -16.14 1.15
N ASN A 249 2.58 -17.25 1.34
CA ASN A 249 2.77 -18.32 0.36
C ASN A 249 3.42 -17.89 -0.97
N GLN A 250 4.11 -16.74 -1.00
CA GLN A 250 4.85 -16.32 -2.20
C GLN A 250 6.10 -17.16 -2.41
N PRO A 251 6.38 -17.58 -3.66
CA PRO A 251 7.64 -18.25 -4.00
C PRO A 251 8.85 -17.35 -3.71
N GLN A 252 9.97 -17.99 -3.36
CA GLN A 252 11.25 -17.30 -3.15
C GLN A 252 11.68 -16.43 -4.35
N ALA A 253 11.35 -16.87 -5.58
CA ALA A 253 11.67 -16.12 -6.81
C ALA A 253 11.01 -14.74 -6.87
N VAL A 254 9.85 -14.55 -6.20
CA VAL A 254 9.20 -13.23 -6.11
C VAL A 254 10.01 -12.30 -5.21
N LEU A 255 10.50 -12.81 -4.06
CA LEU A 255 11.38 -12.03 -3.18
C LEU A 255 12.67 -11.61 -3.89
N GLU A 256 13.27 -12.52 -4.64
CA GLU A 256 14.47 -12.23 -5.44
C GLU A 256 14.19 -11.17 -6.51
N TRP A 257 13.04 -11.25 -7.19
CA TRP A 257 12.62 -10.24 -8.15
C TRP A 257 12.40 -8.87 -7.50
N MET A 258 11.75 -8.80 -6.35
CA MET A 258 11.55 -7.57 -5.60
C MET A 258 12.88 -6.93 -5.17
N ARG A 259 13.87 -7.74 -4.77
CA ARG A 259 15.16 -7.27 -4.28
C ARG A 259 16.15 -6.91 -5.38
N ASN A 260 16.16 -7.64 -6.46
CA ASN A 260 17.17 -7.46 -7.52
C ASN A 260 16.66 -6.61 -8.69
N GLY A 261 15.37 -6.69 -9.00
CA GLY A 261 14.86 -6.06 -10.21
C GLY A 261 15.58 -6.57 -11.47
N ARG A 262 15.69 -5.69 -12.46
CA ARG A 262 16.37 -6.01 -13.74
C ARG A 262 17.82 -5.56 -13.79
N TRP A 263 18.17 -4.63 -12.95
CA TRP A 263 19.42 -3.87 -13.09
C TRP A 263 20.50 -4.30 -12.13
N SER A 264 20.10 -4.80 -10.97
CA SER A 264 21.05 -5.20 -9.93
C SER A 264 21.48 -6.64 -10.08
N LYS A 265 22.79 -6.89 -9.96
CA LYS A 265 23.37 -8.23 -9.83
C LYS A 265 23.66 -8.58 -8.38
N ALA A 266 23.69 -7.58 -7.51
CA ALA A 266 23.85 -7.75 -6.09
C ALA A 266 22.46 -7.74 -5.43
N MET A 267 22.26 -8.65 -4.48
CA MET A 267 21.01 -8.72 -3.73
C MET A 267 20.86 -7.47 -2.86
N ASP A 268 19.75 -6.75 -3.02
CA ASP A 268 19.31 -5.75 -2.06
C ASP A 268 18.49 -6.45 -0.95
N TYR A 269 19.06 -6.54 0.23
CA TYR A 269 18.41 -7.19 1.37
C TYR A 269 17.44 -6.25 2.10
N GLY A 270 17.36 -4.98 1.71
CA GLY A 270 16.58 -3.97 2.44
C GLY A 270 17.01 -3.91 3.91
N GLU A 271 16.04 -4.03 4.81
CA GLU A 271 16.28 -4.09 6.26
C GLU A 271 16.74 -5.48 6.74
N GLY A 272 16.81 -6.48 5.86
CA GLY A 272 17.34 -7.80 6.15
C GLY A 272 18.86 -7.89 5.97
N ASN A 273 19.38 -9.11 5.86
CA ASN A 273 20.80 -9.37 5.59
C ASN A 273 21.01 -10.73 4.92
N ALA A 274 22.24 -11.01 4.49
CA ALA A 274 22.59 -12.24 3.81
C ALA A 274 22.36 -13.53 4.63
N ASN A 275 22.38 -13.44 5.96
CA ASN A 275 22.16 -14.59 6.86
C ASN A 275 20.67 -14.88 7.07
N ASN A 276 19.79 -13.90 6.79
CA ASN A 276 18.36 -14.03 6.81
C ASN A 276 17.77 -13.46 5.52
N SER A 277 18.04 -14.16 4.41
CA SER A 277 17.69 -13.72 3.06
C SER A 277 16.30 -14.12 2.61
N GLY A 278 15.58 -14.93 3.40
CA GLY A 278 14.21 -15.40 3.11
C GLY A 278 13.12 -14.40 3.46
N TRP A 279 11.88 -14.85 3.35
CA TRP A 279 10.73 -14.14 3.88
C TRP A 279 10.82 -14.08 5.41
N PRO A 280 10.52 -12.92 6.05
CA PRO A 280 10.39 -12.87 7.50
C PRO A 280 9.16 -13.66 7.94
N ASP A 281 9.23 -14.20 9.16
CA ASP A 281 8.07 -14.83 9.79
C ASP A 281 6.96 -13.78 9.98
N THR A 282 5.75 -14.12 9.56
CA THR A 282 4.59 -13.23 9.71
C THR A 282 4.18 -13.09 11.18
N LEU A 283 3.47 -12.00 11.50
CA LEU A 283 2.92 -11.78 12.85
C LEU A 283 1.81 -12.82 13.13
N PRO A 284 1.95 -13.68 14.16
CA PRO A 284 0.99 -14.75 14.41
C PRO A 284 -0.45 -14.26 14.68
N TRP A 285 -0.59 -13.07 15.23
CA TRP A 285 -1.88 -12.45 15.53
C TRP A 285 -2.54 -11.78 14.31
N PHE A 286 -1.81 -11.65 13.18
CA PHE A 286 -2.32 -10.98 11.97
C PHE A 286 -2.45 -11.91 10.76
N ALA A 287 -1.62 -12.92 10.62
CA ALA A 287 -1.48 -13.74 9.40
C ALA A 287 -2.73 -14.58 9.02
N GLY A 288 -3.76 -14.63 9.86
CA GLY A 288 -5.01 -15.38 9.63
C GLY A 288 -6.21 -14.50 9.33
N LYS A 289 -7.36 -15.13 9.25
CA LYS A 289 -8.64 -14.46 8.98
C LYS A 289 -9.04 -13.40 10.02
N ASP A 290 -8.53 -13.50 11.24
CA ASP A 290 -8.94 -12.61 12.35
C ASP A 290 -8.04 -11.37 12.46
N GLY A 291 -7.05 -11.19 11.57
CA GLY A 291 -6.02 -10.15 11.68
C GLY A 291 -6.57 -8.73 11.78
N MET A 292 -7.44 -8.33 10.87
CA MET A 292 -8.05 -6.99 10.90
C MET A 292 -9.01 -6.81 12.07
N GLU A 293 -9.75 -7.84 12.45
CA GLU A 293 -10.62 -7.82 13.64
C GLU A 293 -9.81 -7.70 14.92
N ASN A 294 -8.64 -8.35 15.00
CA ASN A 294 -7.70 -8.19 16.12
C ASN A 294 -7.23 -6.73 16.23
N ILE A 295 -6.89 -6.07 15.11
CA ILE A 295 -6.52 -4.65 15.12
C ILE A 295 -7.69 -3.81 15.62
N TYR A 296 -8.90 -3.99 15.06
CA TYR A 296 -10.08 -3.25 15.50
C TYR A 296 -10.30 -3.37 17.02
N ASN A 297 -10.31 -4.59 17.54
CA ASN A 297 -10.48 -4.85 18.96
C ASN A 297 -9.31 -4.33 19.82
N GLY A 298 -8.10 -4.35 19.27
CA GLY A 298 -6.92 -3.75 19.89
C GLY A 298 -7.05 -2.24 20.03
N LEU A 299 -7.48 -1.54 18.98
CA LEU A 299 -7.70 -0.09 19.00
C LEU A 299 -8.76 0.32 20.03
N LEU A 300 -9.86 -0.44 20.16
CA LEU A 300 -10.86 -0.19 21.21
C LEU A 300 -10.24 -0.28 22.62
N LYS A 301 -9.34 -1.24 22.87
CA LYS A 301 -8.62 -1.35 24.15
C LYS A 301 -7.65 -0.19 24.40
N HIS A 302 -7.17 0.44 23.34
CA HIS A 302 -6.31 1.64 23.37
C HIS A 302 -7.09 2.97 23.37
N GLY A 303 -8.39 2.94 23.67
CA GLY A 303 -9.20 4.13 23.89
C GLY A 303 -9.90 4.71 22.65
N PHE A 304 -9.75 4.08 21.49
CA PHE A 304 -10.54 4.46 20.32
C PHE A 304 -12.02 4.12 20.55
N ASN A 305 -12.93 4.98 20.13
CA ASN A 305 -14.33 4.62 20.00
C ASN A 305 -14.56 3.76 18.73
N GLU A 306 -15.72 3.12 18.61
CA GLU A 306 -16.05 2.26 17.45
C GLU A 306 -15.94 2.99 16.11
N SER A 307 -16.31 4.27 16.05
CA SER A 307 -16.21 5.07 14.81
C SER A 307 -14.77 5.29 14.40
N ASP A 308 -13.89 5.67 15.33
CA ASP A 308 -12.50 5.96 15.04
C ASP A 308 -11.71 4.69 14.73
N ALA A 309 -11.98 3.59 15.44
CA ALA A 309 -11.42 2.28 15.07
C ALA A 309 -11.89 1.86 13.66
N GLY A 310 -13.15 2.10 13.31
CA GLY A 310 -13.70 1.88 11.97
C GLY A 310 -13.04 2.73 10.87
N LYS A 311 -12.68 3.99 11.18
CA LYS A 311 -11.91 4.83 10.26
C LYS A 311 -10.56 4.19 9.93
N VAL A 312 -9.80 3.77 10.94
CA VAL A 312 -8.46 3.20 10.77
C VAL A 312 -8.49 1.89 9.96
N ILE A 313 -9.46 1.00 10.21
CA ILE A 313 -9.52 -0.29 9.52
C ILE A 313 -10.05 -0.23 8.09
N GLY A 314 -10.55 0.94 7.64
CA GLY A 314 -10.97 1.01 6.23
C GLY A 314 -11.73 2.25 5.79
N GLN A 315 -12.50 2.94 6.66
CA GLN A 315 -13.29 4.09 6.21
C GLN A 315 -12.39 5.21 5.65
N ASN A 316 -11.24 5.47 6.28
CA ASN A 316 -10.30 6.49 5.79
C ASN A 316 -9.75 6.13 4.38
N TRP A 317 -9.45 4.84 4.11
CA TRP A 317 -9.12 4.39 2.76
C TRP A 317 -10.26 4.62 1.77
N PHE A 318 -11.48 4.29 2.18
CA PHE A 318 -12.67 4.47 1.34
C PHE A 318 -12.84 5.93 0.92
N ASP A 319 -12.81 6.85 1.89
CA ASP A 319 -12.97 8.29 1.66
C ASP A 319 -11.82 8.86 0.82
N PHE A 320 -10.60 8.41 1.07
CA PHE A 320 -9.41 8.80 0.32
C PHE A 320 -9.48 8.34 -1.14
N LEU A 321 -9.89 7.10 -1.40
CA LEU A 321 -10.12 6.58 -2.75
C LEU A 321 -11.26 7.34 -3.45
N GLU A 322 -12.36 7.66 -2.75
CA GLU A 322 -13.47 8.41 -3.34
C GLU A 322 -13.05 9.79 -3.84
N GLN A 323 -12.14 10.46 -3.14
CA GLN A 323 -11.61 11.77 -3.54
C GLN A 323 -10.52 11.63 -4.60
N GLY A 324 -9.57 10.72 -4.41
CA GLY A 324 -8.37 10.59 -5.22
C GLY A 324 -8.62 10.05 -6.64
N LEU A 325 -9.63 9.19 -6.82
CA LEU A 325 -9.91 8.53 -8.09
C LEU A 325 -10.71 9.38 -9.08
N LYS A 326 -11.25 10.53 -8.66
CA LYS A 326 -11.97 11.44 -9.55
C LYS A 326 -10.99 12.18 -10.47
N PRO A 327 -11.09 12.12 -11.81
CA PRO A 327 -10.27 12.96 -12.69
C PRO A 327 -10.43 14.44 -12.36
N LEU A 328 -9.38 15.25 -12.61
CA LEU A 328 -9.54 16.71 -12.62
C LEU A 328 -10.37 17.10 -13.86
N ALA A 329 -11.26 18.05 -13.68
CA ALA A 329 -12.12 18.57 -14.73
C ALA A 329 -11.31 19.30 -15.83
#